data_0e846de80acbc2faf4e7d2a04b7b60fc
#
_entry.id   0e846de80acbc2faf4e7d2a04b7b60fc
#
_cell.length_a   1.000
_cell.length_b   1.000
_cell.length_c   1.000
_cell.angle_alpha   90.00
_cell.angle_beta   90.00
_cell.angle_gamma   90.00
#
_symmetry.space_group_name_H-M   'P 1'
#
loop_
_entity.id
_entity.type
_entity.pdbx_description
1 polymer ?
#
loop_
_entity_poly.entity_id
_entity_poly.type
_entity_poly.pdbx_seq_one_letter_code
_entity_poly.pdbx_strand_id
1 'polypeptide(L)'
;MANVTVIGAQWGDEGKGKIVDWLASRADVVVRFQGGHNAGHTLVVGDKTYKLSLLPSGIVTGTLSLIGNGVVLDPWALREEIERIEGQGVSISPANFGIADNCPLILPLHRELDGMREAAAGKGKIGTTGRGIGPAYEDKVGRRAIRVCDLAHLDELEPQLDRLCAHHDALRAGFGEEPVDRAALLEELRGIAPFVQQYAQPVWKRLNERKKAGDRILFEGAQGVLLDVDHGTYPFVTSSNTVSGTVASGSGLGPGSAGFVLGIVKAYTTRVGSGPFPTELEDEVGQKLGERGHEFGTVTARKRRCGWFDATLVRQTCAISGVTGIALTKIDVLDGFETIRICTGYTLDGEPIDYLPANAQEQARCVPVYEEMDGWEGTTVGARSWAELPAQAIKYIRRIEELIECPVASVSTSPEREDTILVRDPFAD
;
A
#
# COMPACT_ATOMS: atom_id res chain seq x y z
N MET A 1 7.11 13.29 20.47
CA MET A 1 7.01 13.61 19.02
C MET A 1 6.31 12.45 18.35
N ALA A 2 5.10 12.66 17.90
CA ALA A 2 4.25 11.59 17.44
C ALA A 2 4.33 11.44 15.93
N ASN A 3 5.26 10.62 15.44
CA ASN A 3 5.19 10.11 14.07
C ASN A 3 4.24 8.93 14.03
N VAL A 4 3.50 8.80 12.93
CA VAL A 4 2.60 7.68 12.68
C VAL A 4 2.95 7.07 11.34
N THR A 5 3.08 5.74 11.31
CA THR A 5 3.24 4.97 10.09
C THR A 5 2.00 4.13 9.85
N VAL A 6 1.35 4.30 8.71
CA VAL A 6 0.20 3.49 8.30
C VAL A 6 0.61 2.47 7.26
N ILE A 7 0.37 1.20 7.54
CA ILE A 7 0.61 0.08 6.62
C ILE A 7 -0.63 -0.79 6.49
N GLY A 8 -0.80 -1.47 5.36
CA GLY A 8 -1.76 -2.55 5.25
C GLY A 8 -1.19 -3.81 5.89
N ALA A 9 -1.93 -4.46 6.79
CA ALA A 9 -1.46 -5.63 7.50
C ALA A 9 -1.96 -6.96 6.89
N GLN A 10 -2.57 -6.91 5.72
CA GLN A 10 -3.03 -8.06 4.93
C GLN A 10 -2.50 -7.95 3.48
N TRP A 11 -3.31 -8.30 2.47
CA TRP A 11 -2.92 -8.23 1.05
C TRP A 11 -3.27 -6.92 0.34
N GLY A 12 -3.31 -5.79 1.04
CA GLY A 12 -3.80 -4.53 0.51
C GLY A 12 -5.32 -4.44 0.51
N ASP A 13 -5.84 -3.28 0.06
CA ASP A 13 -7.30 -3.02 0.00
C ASP A 13 -8.05 -3.12 1.35
N GLU A 14 -7.33 -2.97 2.47
CA GLU A 14 -7.90 -3.02 3.83
C GLU A 14 -8.75 -1.79 4.19
N GLY A 15 -8.92 -0.84 3.26
CA GLY A 15 -9.64 0.40 3.55
C GLY A 15 -8.74 1.51 4.13
N LYS A 16 -7.43 1.46 3.84
CA LYS A 16 -6.44 2.46 4.30
C LYS A 16 -6.86 3.90 4.03
N GLY A 17 -7.51 4.18 2.88
CA GLY A 17 -7.84 5.53 2.46
C GLY A 17 -8.59 6.34 3.52
N LYS A 18 -9.64 5.78 4.12
CA LYS A 18 -10.42 6.42 5.18
C LYS A 18 -9.57 6.80 6.39
N ILE A 19 -8.75 5.86 6.86
CA ILE A 19 -7.92 6.05 8.07
C ILE A 19 -6.78 7.04 7.79
N VAL A 20 -6.15 6.94 6.62
CA VAL A 20 -5.09 7.87 6.21
C VAL A 20 -5.64 9.29 6.04
N ASP A 21 -6.82 9.45 5.45
CA ASP A 21 -7.48 10.77 5.33
C ASP A 21 -7.73 11.40 6.70
N TRP A 22 -8.29 10.63 7.63
CA TRP A 22 -8.52 11.09 9.00
C TRP A 22 -7.21 11.49 9.70
N LEU A 23 -6.13 10.70 9.55
CA LEU A 23 -4.82 11.02 10.12
C LEU A 23 -4.13 12.19 9.41
N ALA A 24 -4.26 12.29 8.09
CA ALA A 24 -3.64 13.34 7.28
C ALA A 24 -4.15 14.73 7.67
N SER A 25 -5.43 14.86 8.05
CA SER A 25 -6.01 16.12 8.54
C SER A 25 -5.45 16.56 9.90
N ARG A 26 -4.73 15.68 10.59
CA ARG A 26 -4.13 15.90 11.91
C ARG A 26 -2.60 15.95 11.88
N ALA A 27 -2.00 15.62 10.74
CA ALA A 27 -0.58 15.64 10.50
C ALA A 27 -0.12 17.01 9.98
N ASP A 28 1.13 17.36 10.25
CA ASP A 28 1.77 18.55 9.71
C ASP A 28 2.52 18.24 8.41
N VAL A 29 2.90 16.96 8.22
CA VAL A 29 3.55 16.44 6.99
C VAL A 29 3.02 15.04 6.69
N VAL A 30 2.74 14.75 5.39
CA VAL A 30 2.38 13.41 4.91
C VAL A 30 3.43 12.94 3.91
N VAL A 31 3.92 11.71 4.05
CA VAL A 31 5.02 11.16 3.24
C VAL A 31 4.66 9.81 2.64
N ARG A 32 4.73 9.70 1.32
CA ARG A 32 4.77 8.41 0.61
C ARG A 32 6.21 7.92 0.57
N PHE A 33 6.50 6.75 1.13
CA PHE A 33 7.87 6.28 1.31
C PHE A 33 8.24 5.04 0.47
N GLN A 34 7.27 4.40 -0.20
CA GLN A 34 7.51 3.23 -1.05
C GLN A 34 6.39 3.05 -2.09
N GLY A 35 6.58 2.09 -3.02
CA GLY A 35 5.62 1.78 -4.07
C GLY A 35 5.73 2.74 -5.25
N GLY A 36 4.63 2.93 -5.94
CA GLY A 36 4.50 3.82 -7.08
C GLY A 36 3.03 4.08 -7.36
N HIS A 37 2.68 4.39 -8.61
CA HIS A 37 1.30 4.65 -9.00
C HIS A 37 0.46 3.36 -9.21
N ASN A 38 0.99 2.19 -8.85
CA ASN A 38 0.24 0.93 -8.77
C ASN A 38 -0.68 0.85 -7.53
N ALA A 39 -0.47 1.71 -6.54
CA ALA A 39 -1.41 1.91 -5.45
C ALA A 39 -2.41 3.00 -5.83
N GLY A 40 -3.66 2.80 -5.51
CA GLY A 40 -4.70 3.80 -5.67
C GLY A 40 -5.57 3.82 -4.43
N HIS A 41 -5.89 5.01 -3.93
CA HIS A 41 -6.86 5.16 -2.86
C HIS A 41 -7.80 6.31 -3.16
N THR A 42 -8.99 6.21 -2.61
CA THR A 42 -10.04 7.19 -2.78
C THR A 42 -10.25 7.91 -1.46
N LEU A 43 -10.26 9.22 -1.51
CA LEU A 43 -10.58 10.10 -0.39
C LEU A 43 -11.92 10.79 -0.67
N VAL A 44 -12.73 10.93 0.36
CA VAL A 44 -13.98 11.71 0.29
C VAL A 44 -13.87 12.86 1.29
N VAL A 45 -13.80 14.08 0.77
CA VAL A 45 -13.71 15.30 1.59
C VAL A 45 -14.89 16.20 1.25
N GLY A 46 -15.82 16.31 2.18
CA GLY A 46 -17.12 16.96 1.93
C GLY A 46 -17.90 16.20 0.85
N ASP A 47 -18.31 16.90 -0.18
CA ASP A 47 -19.05 16.38 -1.35
C ASP A 47 -18.13 15.93 -2.50
N LYS A 48 -16.81 16.05 -2.36
CA LYS A 48 -15.83 15.74 -3.41
C LYS A 48 -15.11 14.42 -3.16
N THR A 49 -14.92 13.69 -4.25
CA THR A 49 -14.15 12.44 -4.25
C THR A 49 -12.84 12.62 -5.00
N TYR A 50 -11.73 12.33 -4.33
CA TYR A 50 -10.39 12.41 -4.89
C TYR A 50 -9.80 11.01 -5.04
N LYS A 51 -9.30 10.69 -6.22
CA LYS A 51 -8.60 9.42 -6.47
C LYS A 51 -7.11 9.71 -6.59
N LEU A 52 -6.32 9.25 -5.64
CA LEU A 52 -4.88 9.47 -5.59
C LEU A 52 -4.13 8.18 -5.90
N SER A 53 -2.98 8.30 -6.55
CA SER A 53 -2.08 7.19 -6.87
C SER A 53 -0.65 7.47 -6.41
N LEU A 54 -0.08 8.62 -6.76
CA LEU A 54 1.26 9.08 -6.37
C LEU A 54 1.23 10.15 -5.30
N LEU A 55 0.29 11.08 -5.40
CA LEU A 55 0.18 12.17 -4.45
C LEU A 55 -0.14 11.64 -3.04
N PRO A 56 0.57 12.10 -1.99
CA PRO A 56 0.20 11.80 -0.62
C PRO A 56 -1.16 12.38 -0.25
N SER A 57 -1.90 11.72 0.63
CA SER A 57 -3.28 12.10 1.00
C SER A 57 -3.40 13.51 1.55
N GLY A 58 -2.38 14.02 2.23
CA GLY A 58 -2.35 15.37 2.80
C GLY A 58 -2.51 16.49 1.78
N ILE A 59 -2.24 16.23 0.50
CA ILE A 59 -2.31 17.26 -0.54
C ILE A 59 -3.72 17.84 -0.68
N VAL A 60 -4.76 17.03 -0.47
CA VAL A 60 -6.15 17.43 -0.59
C VAL A 60 -6.57 18.45 0.47
N THR A 61 -5.93 18.39 1.64
CA THR A 61 -6.16 19.33 2.76
C THR A 61 -5.15 20.47 2.82
N GLY A 62 -4.23 20.55 1.86
CA GLY A 62 -3.15 21.55 1.83
C GLY A 62 -1.99 21.25 2.79
N THR A 63 -1.97 20.07 3.42
CA THR A 63 -0.87 19.62 4.27
C THR A 63 0.38 19.37 3.44
N LEU A 64 1.57 19.69 3.99
CA LEU A 64 2.84 19.42 3.32
C LEU A 64 2.94 17.93 2.96
N SER A 65 3.06 17.65 1.67
CA SER A 65 3.00 16.31 1.08
C SER A 65 4.28 16.00 0.35
N LEU A 66 4.98 14.92 0.73
CA LEU A 66 6.29 14.59 0.21
C LEU A 66 6.33 13.17 -0.37
N ILE A 67 6.98 13.04 -1.51
CA ILE A 67 7.34 11.72 -2.09
C ILE A 67 8.79 11.42 -1.73
N GLY A 68 9.00 10.34 -0.97
CA GLY A 68 10.31 9.86 -0.56
C GLY A 68 11.04 9.07 -1.64
N ASN A 69 12.32 8.86 -1.44
CA ASN A 69 13.21 8.16 -2.38
C ASN A 69 12.94 6.66 -2.52
N GLY A 70 12.11 6.10 -1.66
CA GLY A 70 11.69 4.70 -1.77
C GLY A 70 10.62 4.46 -2.84
N VAL A 71 9.93 5.50 -3.29
CA VAL A 71 8.97 5.45 -4.39
C VAL A 71 9.69 5.31 -5.73
N VAL A 72 9.10 4.59 -6.69
CA VAL A 72 9.43 4.68 -8.11
C VAL A 72 8.41 5.58 -8.78
N LEU A 73 8.85 6.68 -9.36
CA LEU A 73 8.01 7.79 -9.81
C LEU A 73 7.80 7.78 -11.32
N ASP A 74 6.57 7.61 -11.79
CA ASP A 74 6.21 7.90 -13.17
C ASP A 74 5.91 9.40 -13.30
N PRO A 75 6.76 10.18 -13.97
CA PRO A 75 6.60 11.65 -14.01
C PRO A 75 5.42 12.10 -14.88
N TRP A 76 5.05 11.31 -15.89
CA TRP A 76 3.89 11.62 -16.73
C TRP A 76 2.60 11.35 -15.97
N ALA A 77 2.49 10.20 -15.31
CA ALA A 77 1.36 9.87 -14.45
C ALA A 77 1.20 10.88 -13.30
N LEU A 78 2.30 11.37 -12.74
CA LEU A 78 2.26 12.43 -11.72
C LEU A 78 1.69 13.74 -12.27
N ARG A 79 2.11 14.15 -13.47
CA ARG A 79 1.59 15.37 -14.10
C ARG A 79 0.09 15.28 -14.34
N GLU A 80 -0.36 14.17 -14.91
CA GLU A 80 -1.79 13.93 -15.13
C GLU A 80 -2.59 13.92 -13.81
N GLU A 81 -2.01 13.34 -12.75
CA GLU A 81 -2.65 13.33 -11.44
C GLU A 81 -2.73 14.71 -10.83
N ILE A 82 -1.66 15.53 -10.91
CA ILE A 82 -1.66 16.94 -10.44
C ILE A 82 -2.69 17.75 -11.20
N GLU A 83 -2.68 17.74 -12.53
CA GLU A 83 -3.64 18.48 -13.37
C GLU A 83 -5.08 18.12 -13.02
N ARG A 84 -5.37 16.84 -12.81
CA ARG A 84 -6.71 16.35 -12.42
C ARG A 84 -7.13 16.85 -11.03
N ILE A 85 -6.21 16.84 -10.07
CA ILE A 85 -6.48 17.25 -8.68
C ILE A 85 -6.61 18.77 -8.58
N GLU A 86 -5.79 19.52 -9.32
CA GLU A 86 -5.92 20.99 -9.44
C GLU A 86 -7.24 21.39 -10.12
N GLY A 87 -7.68 20.62 -11.13
CA GLY A 87 -9.00 20.80 -11.76
C GLY A 87 -10.17 20.59 -10.78
N GLN A 88 -9.95 19.91 -9.65
CA GLN A 88 -10.92 19.78 -8.57
C GLN A 88 -10.82 20.88 -7.50
N GLY A 89 -9.93 21.87 -7.71
CA GLY A 89 -9.79 23.05 -6.85
C GLY A 89 -8.75 22.94 -5.75
N VAL A 90 -7.87 21.93 -5.80
CA VAL A 90 -6.71 21.80 -4.88
C VAL A 90 -5.53 22.58 -5.45
N SER A 91 -4.86 23.39 -4.63
CA SER A 91 -3.65 24.11 -5.07
C SER A 91 -2.41 23.29 -4.76
N ILE A 92 -1.59 23.00 -5.77
CA ILE A 92 -0.35 22.21 -5.64
C ILE A 92 0.83 23.07 -6.10
N SER A 93 1.82 23.23 -5.22
CA SER A 93 2.99 24.04 -5.48
C SER A 93 4.22 23.52 -4.71
N PRO A 94 5.44 23.99 -5.01
CA PRO A 94 6.63 23.62 -4.23
C PRO A 94 6.57 23.97 -2.74
N ALA A 95 5.62 24.81 -2.33
CA ALA A 95 5.41 25.14 -0.92
C ALA A 95 4.78 23.97 -0.14
N ASN A 96 3.80 23.29 -0.75
CA ASN A 96 3.05 22.20 -0.10
C ASN A 96 3.30 20.81 -0.71
N PHE A 97 4.09 20.71 -1.79
CA PHE A 97 4.44 19.43 -2.42
C PHE A 97 5.94 19.35 -2.72
N GLY A 98 6.51 18.14 -2.60
CA GLY A 98 7.91 17.91 -2.94
C GLY A 98 8.23 16.45 -3.23
N ILE A 99 9.26 16.25 -4.05
CA ILE A 99 9.75 14.95 -4.51
C ILE A 99 11.22 14.82 -4.12
N ALA A 100 11.60 13.67 -3.56
CA ALA A 100 13.00 13.39 -3.25
C ALA A 100 13.85 13.44 -4.53
N ASP A 101 14.91 14.25 -4.51
CA ASP A 101 15.85 14.40 -5.62
C ASP A 101 16.50 13.08 -6.03
N ASN A 102 16.67 12.14 -5.12
CA ASN A 102 17.20 10.80 -5.37
C ASN A 102 16.10 9.73 -5.64
N CYS A 103 14.87 10.12 -5.89
CA CYS A 103 13.78 9.22 -6.28
C CYS A 103 14.01 8.68 -7.70
N PRO A 104 13.97 7.34 -7.94
CA PRO A 104 14.10 6.74 -9.26
C PRO A 104 12.83 6.95 -10.09
N LEU A 105 13.01 7.10 -11.40
CA LEU A 105 11.93 7.32 -12.37
C LEU A 105 11.48 6.00 -13.00
N ILE A 106 10.17 5.93 -13.25
CA ILE A 106 9.59 4.97 -14.20
C ILE A 106 9.59 5.62 -15.57
N LEU A 107 10.19 4.96 -16.54
CA LEU A 107 10.28 5.40 -17.93
C LEU A 107 9.39 4.53 -18.83
N PRO A 108 9.08 4.96 -20.06
CA PRO A 108 8.27 4.16 -20.99
C PRO A 108 8.78 2.73 -21.17
N LEU A 109 10.10 2.54 -21.30
CA LEU A 109 10.73 1.23 -21.44
C LEU A 109 10.44 0.27 -20.27
N HIS A 110 10.20 0.78 -19.04
CA HIS A 110 9.82 -0.06 -17.90
C HIS A 110 8.40 -0.61 -18.06
N ARG A 111 7.46 0.22 -18.54
CA ARG A 111 6.07 -0.20 -18.79
C ARG A 111 6.00 -1.22 -19.93
N GLU A 112 6.77 -1.00 -20.99
CA GLU A 112 6.89 -1.92 -22.11
C GLU A 112 7.44 -3.28 -21.66
N LEU A 113 8.54 -3.28 -20.88
CA LEU A 113 9.13 -4.52 -20.37
C LEU A 113 8.18 -5.29 -19.43
N ASP A 114 7.43 -4.57 -18.58
CA ASP A 114 6.40 -5.18 -17.73
C ASP A 114 5.34 -5.89 -18.57
N GLY A 115 4.85 -5.23 -19.64
CA GLY A 115 3.92 -5.79 -20.61
C GLY A 115 4.46 -7.01 -21.35
N MET A 116 5.70 -6.95 -21.84
CA MET A 116 6.36 -8.06 -22.54
C MET A 116 6.48 -9.30 -21.65
N ARG A 117 6.91 -9.13 -20.41
CA ARG A 117 7.04 -10.21 -19.41
C ARG A 117 5.72 -10.86 -19.10
N GLU A 118 4.67 -10.06 -18.83
CA GLU A 118 3.33 -10.59 -18.59
C GLU A 118 2.77 -11.32 -19.80
N ALA A 119 2.99 -10.81 -21.03
CA ALA A 119 2.56 -11.48 -22.25
C ALA A 119 3.26 -12.82 -22.45
N ALA A 120 4.57 -12.88 -22.22
CA ALA A 120 5.38 -14.10 -22.37
C ALA A 120 5.12 -15.15 -21.28
N ALA A 121 4.67 -14.75 -20.09
CA ALA A 121 4.53 -15.66 -18.94
C ALA A 121 3.37 -16.68 -19.07
N GLY A 122 2.44 -16.51 -19.99
CA GLY A 122 1.33 -17.44 -20.23
C GLY A 122 0.53 -17.75 -18.95
N LYS A 123 0.57 -19.01 -18.48
CA LYS A 123 -0.08 -19.42 -17.21
C LYS A 123 0.68 -18.98 -15.96
N GLY A 124 1.93 -18.57 -16.09
CA GLY A 124 2.80 -18.11 -14.98
C GLY A 124 2.69 -16.60 -14.68
N LYS A 125 1.66 -15.93 -15.20
CA LYS A 125 1.43 -14.51 -14.96
C LYS A 125 1.34 -14.19 -13.47
N ILE A 126 2.07 -13.16 -13.04
CA ILE A 126 1.95 -12.60 -11.72
C ILE A 126 0.66 -11.76 -11.61
N GLY A 127 0.22 -11.18 -12.70
CA GLY A 127 -0.93 -10.30 -12.77
C GLY A 127 -0.57 -8.88 -12.37
N THR A 128 0.56 -8.38 -12.88
CA THR A 128 1.03 -7.01 -12.63
C THR A 128 0.03 -5.97 -13.11
N THR A 129 0.23 -4.73 -12.69
CA THR A 129 -0.60 -3.60 -13.15
C THR A 129 -0.17 -3.06 -14.52
N GLY A 130 0.92 -3.58 -15.11
CA GLY A 130 1.49 -3.10 -16.36
C GLY A 130 2.07 -1.68 -16.29
N ARG A 131 2.41 -1.22 -15.09
CA ARG A 131 2.86 0.17 -14.84
C ARG A 131 4.38 0.32 -14.72
N GLY A 132 5.13 -0.75 -14.98
CA GLY A 132 6.59 -0.73 -14.96
C GLY A 132 7.22 -0.64 -13.58
N ILE A 133 6.48 -0.93 -12.51
CA ILE A 133 6.96 -0.82 -11.12
C ILE A 133 8.13 -1.78 -10.89
N GLY A 134 7.97 -3.06 -11.24
CA GLY A 134 8.99 -4.09 -11.09
C GLY A 134 10.30 -3.74 -11.82
N PRO A 135 10.25 -3.52 -13.14
CA PRO A 135 11.42 -3.12 -13.90
C PRO A 135 12.14 -1.87 -13.37
N ALA A 136 11.39 -0.86 -12.88
CA ALA A 136 12.00 0.33 -12.29
C ALA A 136 12.73 0.04 -10.96
N TYR A 137 12.19 -0.84 -10.10
CA TYR A 137 12.89 -1.31 -8.90
C TYR A 137 14.12 -2.16 -9.25
N GLU A 138 14.05 -3.02 -10.27
CA GLU A 138 15.21 -3.76 -10.79
C GLU A 138 16.33 -2.82 -11.22
N ASP A 139 15.99 -1.75 -11.94
CA ASP A 139 16.97 -0.77 -12.39
C ASP A 139 17.54 0.07 -11.24
N LYS A 140 16.73 0.37 -10.23
CA LYS A 140 17.21 1.00 -9.00
C LYS A 140 18.30 0.18 -8.32
N VAL A 141 18.04 -1.10 -8.03
CA VAL A 141 19.02 -1.98 -7.36
C VAL A 141 20.16 -2.39 -8.30
N GLY A 142 19.90 -2.45 -9.62
CA GLY A 142 20.88 -2.63 -10.69
C GLY A 142 21.79 -1.42 -10.92
N ARG A 143 21.54 -0.29 -10.25
CA ARG A 143 22.35 0.96 -10.30
C ARG A 143 22.42 1.58 -11.70
N ARG A 144 21.32 1.50 -12.47
CA ARG A 144 21.17 2.07 -13.81
C ARG A 144 19.94 2.96 -13.96
N ALA A 145 19.14 3.11 -12.89
CA ALA A 145 17.97 3.98 -12.90
C ALA A 145 18.35 5.45 -13.15
N ILE A 146 17.51 6.13 -13.91
CA ILE A 146 17.49 7.60 -13.98
C ILE A 146 16.69 8.09 -12.78
N ARG A 147 17.20 9.10 -12.08
CA ARG A 147 16.59 9.67 -10.88
C ARG A 147 16.15 11.11 -11.13
N VAL A 148 15.34 11.64 -10.24
CA VAL A 148 14.85 13.02 -10.30
C VAL A 148 16.00 14.03 -10.43
N CYS A 149 17.08 13.90 -9.66
CA CYS A 149 18.24 14.78 -9.73
C CYS A 149 18.95 14.77 -11.09
N ASP A 150 18.91 13.64 -11.79
CA ASP A 150 19.59 13.51 -13.09
C ASP A 150 18.90 14.38 -14.17
N LEU A 151 17.61 14.70 -14.01
CA LEU A 151 16.88 15.58 -14.91
C LEU A 151 17.36 17.05 -14.89
N ALA A 152 18.12 17.45 -13.88
CA ALA A 152 18.74 18.78 -13.83
C ALA A 152 19.96 18.88 -14.75
N HIS A 153 20.52 17.76 -15.22
CA HIS A 153 21.77 17.65 -15.96
C HIS A 153 21.59 16.80 -17.23
N LEU A 154 20.56 17.10 -18.03
CA LEU A 154 20.21 16.29 -19.20
C LEU A 154 21.31 16.19 -20.26
N ASP A 155 22.18 17.19 -20.37
CA ASP A 155 23.32 17.17 -21.30
C ASP A 155 24.44 16.18 -20.83
N GLU A 156 24.43 15.78 -19.55
CA GLU A 156 25.35 14.82 -18.97
C GLU A 156 24.75 13.40 -18.84
N LEU A 157 23.49 13.23 -19.26
CA LEU A 157 22.70 12.01 -19.03
C LEU A 157 23.09 10.85 -19.97
N GLU A 158 23.76 11.13 -21.09
CA GLU A 158 24.04 10.17 -22.15
C GLU A 158 24.71 8.86 -21.65
N PRO A 159 25.77 8.87 -20.80
CA PRO A 159 26.37 7.64 -20.29
C PRO A 159 25.45 6.80 -19.39
N GLN A 160 24.49 7.44 -18.71
CA GLN A 160 23.49 6.75 -17.88
C GLN A 160 22.43 6.11 -18.76
N LEU A 161 21.95 6.82 -19.77
CA LEU A 161 21.02 6.31 -20.78
C LEU A 161 21.63 5.12 -21.54
N ASP A 162 22.91 5.20 -21.92
CA ASP A 162 23.60 4.10 -22.57
C ASP A 162 23.62 2.83 -21.75
N ARG A 163 23.92 2.90 -20.46
CA ARG A 163 23.90 1.75 -19.56
C ARG A 163 22.48 1.18 -19.37
N LEU A 164 21.50 2.06 -19.24
CA LEU A 164 20.09 1.67 -19.10
C LEU A 164 19.61 0.97 -20.38
N CYS A 165 19.77 1.64 -21.52
CA CYS A 165 19.31 1.13 -22.81
C CYS A 165 20.02 -0.15 -23.22
N ALA A 166 21.34 -0.27 -23.00
CA ALA A 166 22.07 -1.51 -23.29
C ALA A 166 21.50 -2.74 -22.55
N HIS A 167 21.07 -2.55 -21.28
CA HIS A 167 20.40 -3.61 -20.52
C HIS A 167 19.04 -3.93 -21.09
N HIS A 168 18.22 -2.92 -21.36
CA HIS A 168 16.88 -3.12 -21.90
C HIS A 168 16.90 -3.67 -23.33
N ASP A 169 17.84 -3.24 -24.19
CA ASP A 169 17.99 -3.74 -25.56
C ASP A 169 18.30 -5.24 -25.56
N ALA A 170 19.16 -5.72 -24.62
CA ALA A 170 19.44 -7.15 -24.49
C ALA A 170 18.18 -7.95 -24.10
N LEU A 171 17.34 -7.40 -23.21
CA LEU A 171 16.07 -8.04 -22.81
C LEU A 171 15.07 -8.00 -23.97
N ARG A 172 14.91 -6.85 -24.63
CA ARG A 172 13.99 -6.66 -25.77
C ARG A 172 14.33 -7.61 -26.90
N ALA A 173 15.60 -7.78 -27.23
CA ALA A 173 16.05 -8.76 -28.23
C ALA A 173 15.60 -10.19 -27.89
N GLY A 174 15.60 -10.56 -26.60
CA GLY A 174 15.11 -11.85 -26.12
C GLY A 174 13.58 -12.04 -26.34
N PHE A 175 12.82 -10.96 -26.43
CA PHE A 175 11.39 -10.96 -26.74
C PHE A 175 11.09 -10.73 -28.24
N GLY A 176 12.13 -10.51 -29.06
CA GLY A 176 11.98 -10.21 -30.50
C GLY A 176 11.55 -8.78 -30.80
N GLU A 177 11.81 -7.88 -29.87
CA GLU A 177 11.46 -6.46 -29.97
C GLU A 177 12.65 -5.60 -30.40
N GLU A 178 12.37 -4.47 -31.06
CA GLU A 178 13.39 -3.51 -31.48
C GLU A 178 14.08 -2.84 -30.26
N PRO A 179 15.35 -2.39 -30.42
CA PRO A 179 16.03 -1.62 -29.41
C PRO A 179 15.26 -0.36 -28.98
N VAL A 180 15.58 0.15 -27.79
CA VAL A 180 15.02 1.41 -27.27
C VAL A 180 15.43 2.57 -28.16
N ASP A 181 14.49 3.39 -28.61
CA ASP A 181 14.78 4.65 -29.28
C ASP A 181 15.30 5.68 -28.25
N ARG A 182 16.62 5.76 -28.14
CA ARG A 182 17.31 6.66 -27.18
C ARG A 182 17.05 8.12 -27.43
N ALA A 183 16.93 8.52 -28.69
CA ALA A 183 16.68 9.92 -29.05
C ALA A 183 15.30 10.34 -28.63
N ALA A 184 14.29 9.51 -28.93
CA ALA A 184 12.92 9.75 -28.48
C ALA A 184 12.82 9.78 -26.95
N LEU A 185 13.45 8.83 -26.25
CA LEU A 185 13.47 8.80 -24.79
C LEU A 185 14.10 10.08 -24.18
N LEU A 186 15.21 10.56 -24.75
CA LEU A 186 15.85 11.78 -24.28
C LEU A 186 14.95 13.01 -24.50
N GLU A 187 14.27 13.10 -25.63
CA GLU A 187 13.31 14.19 -25.91
C GLU A 187 12.11 14.16 -24.94
N GLU A 188 11.58 12.97 -24.63
CA GLU A 188 10.53 12.83 -23.62
C GLU A 188 11.01 13.30 -22.24
N LEU A 189 12.26 12.95 -21.86
CA LEU A 189 12.85 13.39 -20.60
C LEU A 189 13.05 14.92 -20.59
N ARG A 190 13.50 15.52 -21.70
CA ARG A 190 13.60 16.99 -21.83
C ARG A 190 12.25 17.68 -21.66
N GLY A 191 11.21 17.09 -22.24
CA GLY A 191 9.86 17.62 -22.14
C GLY A 191 9.25 17.59 -20.73
N ILE A 192 9.58 16.56 -19.94
CA ILE A 192 9.02 16.39 -18.59
C ILE A 192 9.90 16.98 -17.47
N ALA A 193 11.19 17.18 -17.71
CA ALA A 193 12.15 17.62 -16.71
C ALA A 193 11.77 18.94 -16.01
N PRO A 194 11.35 20.03 -16.70
CA PRO A 194 10.95 21.26 -16.03
C PRO A 194 9.80 21.08 -15.05
N PHE A 195 8.83 20.22 -15.40
CA PHE A 195 7.71 19.91 -14.53
C PHE A 195 8.17 19.18 -13.25
N VAL A 196 9.08 18.20 -13.35
CA VAL A 196 9.56 17.43 -12.19
C VAL A 196 10.47 18.27 -11.32
N GLN A 197 11.39 19.01 -11.94
CA GLN A 197 12.44 19.78 -11.26
C GLN A 197 11.88 20.87 -10.34
N GLN A 198 10.74 21.48 -10.65
CA GLN A 198 10.13 22.47 -9.75
C GLN A 198 9.79 21.89 -8.36
N TYR A 199 9.55 20.57 -8.25
CA TYR A 199 9.21 19.89 -7.00
C TYR A 199 10.41 19.14 -6.38
N ALA A 200 11.51 19.03 -7.11
CA ALA A 200 12.70 18.29 -6.67
C ALA A 200 13.38 18.96 -5.47
N GLN A 201 13.63 18.19 -4.42
CA GLN A 201 14.27 18.71 -3.21
C GLN A 201 14.89 17.58 -2.37
N PRO A 202 15.86 17.88 -1.48
CA PRO A 202 16.40 16.91 -0.54
C PRO A 202 15.37 16.61 0.57
N VAL A 203 14.41 15.72 0.28
CA VAL A 203 13.29 15.38 1.17
C VAL A 203 13.78 14.91 2.54
N TRP A 204 14.85 14.11 2.61
CA TRP A 204 15.44 13.67 3.89
C TRP A 204 15.83 14.85 4.79
N LYS A 205 16.38 15.93 4.20
CA LYS A 205 16.74 17.14 4.95
C LYS A 205 15.51 17.87 5.44
N ARG A 206 14.55 18.11 4.55
CA ARG A 206 13.28 18.78 4.89
C ARG A 206 12.53 18.02 5.99
N LEU A 207 12.45 16.70 5.90
CA LEU A 207 11.83 15.86 6.92
C LEU A 207 12.56 15.93 8.28
N ASN A 208 13.90 15.94 8.25
CA ASN A 208 14.68 16.06 9.48
C ASN A 208 14.50 17.43 10.15
N GLU A 209 14.36 18.50 9.38
CA GLU A 209 14.04 19.86 9.87
C GLU A 209 12.65 19.88 10.50
N ARG A 210 11.63 19.32 9.83
CA ARG A 210 10.26 19.24 10.34
C ARG A 210 10.17 18.39 11.62
N LYS A 211 10.88 17.26 11.65
CA LYS A 211 10.98 16.43 12.86
C LYS A 211 11.62 17.19 14.03
N LYS A 212 12.69 17.96 13.79
CA LYS A 212 13.32 18.80 14.83
C LYS A 212 12.40 19.93 15.32
N ALA A 213 11.54 20.43 14.46
CA ALA A 213 10.53 21.43 14.83
C ALA A 213 9.38 20.84 15.67
N GLY A 214 9.32 19.53 15.83
CA GLY A 214 8.27 18.87 16.61
C GLY A 214 7.01 18.52 15.81
N ASP A 215 7.06 18.60 14.49
CA ASP A 215 5.92 18.32 13.63
C ASP A 215 5.50 16.85 13.66
N ARG A 216 4.20 16.64 13.48
CA ARG A 216 3.59 15.31 13.34
C ARG A 216 3.73 14.84 11.91
N ILE A 217 4.51 13.78 11.71
CA ILE A 217 4.76 13.21 10.40
C ILE A 217 3.94 11.93 10.25
N LEU A 218 3.11 11.89 9.21
CA LEU A 218 2.38 10.70 8.78
C LEU A 218 3.11 10.03 7.62
N PHE A 219 3.57 8.79 7.82
CA PHE A 219 4.10 7.96 6.74
C PHE A 219 2.99 7.08 6.19
N GLU A 220 2.66 7.30 4.93
CA GLU A 220 1.60 6.62 4.21
C GLU A 220 2.17 5.49 3.37
N GLY A 221 1.95 4.23 3.82
CA GLY A 221 2.32 3.03 3.09
C GLY A 221 1.33 2.69 1.98
N ALA A 222 1.83 2.02 0.96
CA ALA A 222 1.06 1.48 -0.14
C ALA A 222 1.02 -0.06 -0.05
N GLN A 223 0.04 -0.70 -0.68
CA GLN A 223 -0.20 -2.15 -0.68
C GLN A 223 -0.42 -2.70 0.75
N GLY A 224 0.09 -3.88 1.04
CA GLY A 224 0.01 -4.53 2.34
C GLY A 224 1.20 -5.47 2.57
N VAL A 225 1.48 -5.84 3.81
CA VAL A 225 2.68 -6.60 4.20
C VAL A 225 2.73 -7.97 3.52
N LEU A 226 1.60 -8.61 3.28
CA LEU A 226 1.56 -9.89 2.56
C LEU A 226 1.86 -9.77 1.05
N LEU A 227 2.02 -8.54 0.55
CA LEU A 227 2.54 -8.21 -0.79
C LEU A 227 3.99 -7.70 -0.75
N ASP A 228 4.66 -7.70 0.40
CA ASP A 228 6.07 -7.32 0.54
C ASP A 228 6.97 -8.25 -0.27
N VAL A 229 8.00 -7.71 -0.95
CA VAL A 229 8.88 -8.48 -1.82
C VAL A 229 9.69 -9.55 -1.06
N ASP A 230 9.99 -9.31 0.22
CA ASP A 230 10.78 -10.24 1.05
C ASP A 230 9.89 -11.11 1.95
N HIS A 231 8.85 -10.53 2.54
CA HIS A 231 8.03 -11.14 3.58
C HIS A 231 6.63 -11.55 3.13
N GLY A 232 6.25 -11.22 1.90
CA GLY A 232 4.94 -11.53 1.34
C GLY A 232 4.84 -12.94 0.75
N THR A 233 3.72 -13.19 0.09
CA THR A 233 3.42 -14.48 -0.57
C THR A 233 4.10 -14.57 -1.94
N TYR A 234 5.44 -14.56 -1.94
CA TYR A 234 6.27 -14.62 -3.15
C TYR A 234 5.94 -15.84 -4.03
N PRO A 235 5.87 -15.74 -5.38
CA PRO A 235 6.19 -14.55 -6.19
C PRO A 235 5.01 -13.58 -6.41
N PHE A 236 3.84 -13.82 -5.82
CA PHE A 236 2.63 -13.01 -5.99
C PHE A 236 2.64 -11.79 -5.04
N VAL A 237 3.62 -10.90 -5.24
CA VAL A 237 3.93 -9.75 -4.41
C VAL A 237 4.17 -8.51 -5.27
N THR A 238 4.25 -7.33 -4.63
CA THR A 238 4.79 -6.12 -5.27
C THR A 238 6.33 -6.16 -5.26
N SER A 239 6.96 -5.29 -6.01
CA SER A 239 8.44 -5.23 -6.09
C SER A 239 9.07 -4.29 -5.06
N SER A 240 8.31 -3.82 -4.09
CA SER A 240 8.80 -2.99 -2.99
C SER A 240 8.64 -3.66 -1.64
N ASN A 241 9.45 -3.23 -0.66
CA ASN A 241 9.19 -3.54 0.72
C ASN A 241 8.04 -2.66 1.23
N THR A 242 7.02 -3.30 1.82
CA THR A 242 5.79 -2.65 2.32
C THR A 242 5.74 -2.61 3.84
N VAL A 243 6.71 -3.22 4.52
CA VAL A 243 6.84 -3.22 5.97
C VAL A 243 7.23 -1.84 6.51
N SER A 244 6.90 -1.55 7.76
CA SER A 244 7.18 -0.26 8.41
C SER A 244 8.67 0.10 8.46
N GLY A 245 9.57 -0.91 8.51
CA GLY A 245 11.02 -0.71 8.50
C GLY A 245 11.52 0.07 7.29
N THR A 246 10.80 0.04 6.18
CA THR A 246 11.12 0.76 4.94
C THR A 246 10.92 2.27 5.05
N VAL A 247 10.21 2.76 6.06
CA VAL A 247 10.09 4.21 6.33
C VAL A 247 11.46 4.87 6.41
N ALA A 248 12.40 4.26 7.12
CA ALA A 248 13.75 4.82 7.29
C ALA A 248 14.48 4.97 5.95
N SER A 249 14.60 3.89 5.18
CA SER A 249 15.30 3.89 3.89
C SER A 249 14.55 4.66 2.81
N GLY A 250 13.21 4.61 2.81
CA GLY A 250 12.35 5.22 1.79
C GLY A 250 12.10 6.71 1.98
N SER A 251 12.31 7.26 3.18
CA SER A 251 12.20 8.69 3.48
C SER A 251 13.53 9.38 3.74
N GLY A 252 14.59 8.60 4.02
CA GLY A 252 15.91 9.10 4.40
C GLY A 252 16.01 9.56 5.86
N LEU A 253 15.05 9.20 6.71
CA LEU A 253 15.12 9.44 8.16
C LEU A 253 15.79 8.25 8.89
N GLY A 254 16.19 8.46 10.14
CA GLY A 254 16.80 7.39 10.95
C GLY A 254 15.79 6.28 11.32
N PRO A 255 16.29 5.08 11.71
CA PRO A 255 15.45 3.90 11.95
C PRO A 255 14.30 4.09 12.97
N GLY A 256 14.48 4.91 14.00
CA GLY A 256 13.44 5.19 15.01
C GLY A 256 12.35 6.17 14.56
N SER A 257 12.27 6.51 13.26
CA SER A 257 11.33 7.54 12.77
C SER A 257 9.94 7.00 12.43
N ALA A 258 9.72 5.69 12.41
CA ALA A 258 8.42 5.08 12.12
C ALA A 258 7.33 5.50 13.13
N GLY A 259 7.72 5.78 14.39
CA GLY A 259 6.78 6.18 15.43
C GLY A 259 5.75 5.12 15.79
N PHE A 260 4.50 5.51 15.97
CA PHE A 260 3.39 4.58 16.14
C PHE A 260 3.09 3.87 14.82
N VAL A 261 3.24 2.58 14.77
CA VAL A 261 2.93 1.78 13.57
C VAL A 261 1.49 1.29 13.65
N LEU A 262 0.63 1.85 12.81
CA LEU A 262 -0.78 1.50 12.69
C LEU A 262 -0.98 0.52 11.54
N GLY A 263 -1.30 -0.73 11.86
CA GLY A 263 -1.66 -1.75 10.89
C GLY A 263 -3.15 -1.66 10.52
N ILE A 264 -3.47 -1.49 9.25
CA ILE A 264 -4.88 -1.54 8.82
C ILE A 264 -5.26 -2.97 8.49
N VAL A 265 -6.34 -3.43 9.08
CA VAL A 265 -6.82 -4.82 9.00
C VAL A 265 -8.32 -4.83 8.75
N LYS A 266 -8.80 -5.62 7.81
CA LYS A 266 -10.24 -5.91 7.67
C LYS A 266 -10.68 -6.94 8.71
N ALA A 267 -11.92 -6.88 9.13
CA ALA A 267 -12.55 -7.89 9.99
C ALA A 267 -12.71 -9.26 9.30
N TYR A 268 -12.35 -9.38 8.05
CA TYR A 268 -12.21 -10.61 7.25
C TYR A 268 -11.02 -10.44 6.31
N THR A 269 -10.72 -11.43 5.48
CA THR A 269 -9.55 -11.36 4.61
C THR A 269 -9.97 -11.24 3.15
N THR A 270 -9.24 -10.41 2.39
CA THR A 270 -9.42 -10.32 0.93
C THR A 270 -8.10 -10.35 0.21
N ARG A 271 -8.10 -10.87 -1.03
CA ARG A 271 -6.95 -10.88 -1.91
C ARG A 271 -7.34 -10.58 -3.34
N VAL A 272 -6.54 -9.79 -4.04
CA VAL A 272 -6.64 -9.58 -5.49
C VAL A 272 -5.59 -10.44 -6.20
N GLY A 273 -5.99 -11.03 -7.33
CA GLY A 273 -5.06 -11.78 -8.18
C GLY A 273 -4.76 -13.19 -7.70
N SER A 274 -3.71 -13.76 -8.24
CA SER A 274 -3.29 -15.14 -8.02
C SER A 274 -2.50 -15.32 -6.72
N GLY A 275 -2.19 -16.55 -6.42
CA GLY A 275 -1.38 -16.94 -5.28
C GLY A 275 -2.19 -17.58 -4.13
N PRO A 276 -1.49 -18.18 -3.16
CA PRO A 276 -2.10 -18.89 -2.05
C PRO A 276 -2.96 -17.99 -1.17
N PHE A 277 -4.10 -18.52 -0.71
CA PHE A 277 -5.01 -17.85 0.20
C PHE A 277 -5.65 -18.92 1.11
N PRO A 278 -5.01 -19.31 2.21
CA PRO A 278 -5.44 -20.46 3.02
C PRO A 278 -6.88 -20.38 3.54
N THR A 279 -7.35 -19.18 3.88
CA THR A 279 -8.70 -18.96 4.43
C THR A 279 -9.74 -18.59 3.36
N GLU A 280 -9.43 -18.72 2.07
CA GLU A 280 -10.37 -18.41 0.98
C GLU A 280 -11.66 -19.24 1.07
N LEU A 281 -12.77 -18.59 0.75
CA LEU A 281 -14.11 -19.17 0.72
C LEU A 281 -14.68 -19.06 -0.69
N GLU A 282 -14.85 -20.22 -1.34
CA GLU A 282 -15.45 -20.33 -2.67
C GLU A 282 -16.94 -20.70 -2.60
N ASP A 283 -17.56 -20.50 -1.44
CA ASP A 283 -18.94 -20.83 -1.10
C ASP A 283 -19.85 -19.58 -1.00
N GLU A 284 -21.09 -19.78 -0.55
CA GLU A 284 -22.08 -18.72 -0.33
C GLU A 284 -21.61 -17.67 0.69
N VAL A 285 -20.78 -18.08 1.68
CA VAL A 285 -20.23 -17.17 2.69
C VAL A 285 -19.24 -16.22 2.04
N GLY A 286 -18.32 -16.74 1.22
CA GLY A 286 -17.34 -15.93 0.47
C GLY A 286 -18.03 -14.98 -0.50
N GLN A 287 -19.12 -15.44 -1.15
CA GLN A 287 -19.92 -14.57 -2.02
C GLN A 287 -20.58 -13.44 -1.21
N LYS A 288 -21.21 -13.75 -0.06
CA LYS A 288 -21.87 -12.79 0.82
C LYS A 288 -20.90 -11.73 1.36
N LEU A 289 -19.68 -12.13 1.75
CA LEU A 289 -18.60 -11.20 2.13
C LEU A 289 -18.24 -10.26 0.98
N GLY A 290 -18.08 -10.80 -0.22
CA GLY A 290 -17.75 -10.03 -1.42
C GLY A 290 -18.81 -8.99 -1.80
N GLU A 291 -20.08 -9.38 -1.77
CA GLU A 291 -21.22 -8.51 -2.11
C GLU A 291 -21.41 -7.41 -1.07
N ARG A 292 -21.50 -7.76 0.22
CA ARG A 292 -21.68 -6.80 1.31
C ARG A 292 -20.49 -5.86 1.47
N GLY A 293 -19.29 -6.39 1.30
CA GLY A 293 -18.05 -5.63 1.38
C GLY A 293 -17.76 -4.78 0.14
N HIS A 294 -18.57 -4.88 -0.93
CA HIS A 294 -18.28 -4.26 -2.24
C HIS A 294 -16.86 -4.57 -2.70
N GLU A 295 -16.46 -5.86 -2.61
CA GLU A 295 -15.10 -6.30 -2.85
C GLU A 295 -14.79 -6.41 -4.35
N PHE A 296 -14.65 -5.23 -4.97
CA PHE A 296 -14.24 -5.06 -6.36
C PHE A 296 -13.07 -4.08 -6.42
N GLY A 297 -12.09 -4.35 -7.28
CA GLY A 297 -10.92 -3.48 -7.47
C GLY A 297 -11.34 -2.10 -7.99
N THR A 298 -10.91 -1.05 -7.32
CA THR A 298 -11.26 0.36 -7.64
C THR A 298 -10.80 0.77 -9.05
N VAL A 299 -9.70 0.19 -9.54
CA VAL A 299 -9.09 0.50 -10.83
C VAL A 299 -9.44 -0.53 -11.89
N THR A 300 -9.47 -1.82 -11.54
CA THR A 300 -9.60 -2.93 -12.50
C THR A 300 -10.98 -3.55 -12.52
N ALA A 301 -11.89 -3.15 -11.62
CA ALA A 301 -13.21 -3.78 -11.39
C ALA A 301 -13.14 -5.31 -11.14
N ARG A 302 -11.94 -5.86 -10.89
CA ARG A 302 -11.76 -7.28 -10.59
C ARG A 302 -12.40 -7.62 -9.25
N LYS A 303 -13.16 -8.72 -9.19
CA LYS A 303 -13.68 -9.28 -7.94
C LYS A 303 -12.50 -9.70 -7.06
N ARG A 304 -12.54 -9.29 -5.79
CA ARG A 304 -11.59 -9.77 -4.78
C ARG A 304 -12.04 -11.13 -4.27
N ARG A 305 -11.10 -12.01 -4.05
CA ARG A 305 -11.27 -13.27 -3.32
C ARG A 305 -11.51 -12.93 -1.86
N CYS A 306 -12.42 -13.61 -1.19
CA CYS A 306 -12.80 -13.35 0.20
C CYS A 306 -12.60 -14.60 1.06
N GLY A 307 -12.28 -14.40 2.33
CA GLY A 307 -12.09 -15.47 3.29
C GLY A 307 -12.29 -14.98 4.72
N TRP A 308 -12.37 -15.91 5.67
CA TRP A 308 -12.43 -15.58 7.08
C TRP A 308 -11.18 -14.84 7.56
N PHE A 309 -11.29 -14.15 8.68
CA PHE A 309 -10.16 -13.46 9.31
C PHE A 309 -9.04 -14.46 9.63
N ASP A 310 -7.82 -14.12 9.24
CA ASP A 310 -6.64 -14.95 9.47
C ASP A 310 -5.75 -14.31 10.55
N ALA A 311 -5.94 -14.74 11.79
CA ALA A 311 -5.19 -14.20 12.91
C ALA A 311 -3.71 -14.62 12.88
N THR A 312 -3.40 -15.77 12.32
CA THR A 312 -2.02 -16.25 12.17
C THR A 312 -1.22 -15.34 11.25
N LEU A 313 -1.79 -15.01 10.08
CA LEU A 313 -1.16 -14.07 9.16
C LEU A 313 -1.01 -12.67 9.73
N VAL A 314 -2.06 -12.15 10.39
CA VAL A 314 -2.03 -10.79 10.95
C VAL A 314 -1.04 -10.72 12.11
N ARG A 315 -0.94 -11.74 12.98
CA ARG A 315 0.07 -11.81 14.04
C ARG A 315 1.48 -11.79 13.46
N GLN A 316 1.75 -12.62 12.44
CA GLN A 316 3.04 -12.62 11.73
C GLN A 316 3.37 -11.24 11.15
N THR A 317 2.40 -10.59 10.50
CA THR A 317 2.53 -9.24 9.95
C THR A 317 2.83 -8.20 11.02
N CYS A 318 2.12 -8.26 12.16
CA CYS A 318 2.35 -7.37 13.30
C CYS A 318 3.77 -7.50 13.83
N ALA A 319 4.27 -8.73 13.98
CA ALA A 319 5.63 -9.00 14.44
C ALA A 319 6.69 -8.46 13.46
N ILE A 320 6.56 -8.77 12.16
CA ILE A 320 7.52 -8.35 11.11
C ILE A 320 7.58 -6.82 10.99
N SER A 321 6.44 -6.15 11.11
CA SER A 321 6.35 -4.69 10.92
C SER A 321 6.41 -3.90 12.23
N GLY A 322 6.51 -4.54 13.40
CA GLY A 322 6.48 -3.85 14.68
C GLY A 322 5.21 -3.03 14.87
N VAL A 323 4.05 -3.58 14.51
CA VAL A 323 2.75 -2.91 14.63
C VAL A 323 2.46 -2.67 16.12
N THR A 324 2.12 -1.44 16.48
CA THR A 324 1.84 -1.03 17.86
C THR A 324 0.34 -0.92 18.16
N GLY A 325 -0.47 -0.96 17.11
CA GLY A 325 -1.93 -1.00 17.18
C GLY A 325 -2.53 -1.21 15.80
N ILE A 326 -3.72 -1.78 15.74
CA ILE A 326 -4.45 -1.99 14.48
C ILE A 326 -5.66 -1.06 14.37
N ALA A 327 -5.99 -0.66 13.14
CA ALA A 327 -7.29 -0.12 12.79
C ALA A 327 -8.10 -1.24 12.12
N LEU A 328 -9.12 -1.73 12.83
CA LEU A 328 -10.00 -2.77 12.33
C LEU A 328 -11.09 -2.13 11.46
N THR A 329 -11.20 -2.55 10.22
CA THR A 329 -12.15 -2.00 9.24
C THR A 329 -13.20 -3.01 8.82
N LYS A 330 -14.32 -2.51 8.30
CA LYS A 330 -15.34 -3.35 7.65
C LYS A 330 -15.99 -4.39 8.58
N ILE A 331 -16.14 -4.09 9.87
CA ILE A 331 -16.82 -4.98 10.80
C ILE A 331 -18.31 -5.10 10.46
N ASP A 332 -18.91 -4.06 9.90
CA ASP A 332 -20.27 -3.96 9.41
C ASP A 332 -20.64 -5.04 8.36
N VAL A 333 -19.67 -5.51 7.62
CA VAL A 333 -19.85 -6.58 6.63
C VAL A 333 -20.25 -7.91 7.28
N LEU A 334 -19.85 -8.12 8.54
CA LEU A 334 -20.13 -9.33 9.31
C LEU A 334 -21.48 -9.29 10.03
N ASP A 335 -22.24 -8.18 9.97
CA ASP A 335 -23.57 -8.09 10.60
C ASP A 335 -24.52 -9.20 10.12
N GLY A 336 -25.18 -9.86 11.05
CA GLY A 336 -26.19 -10.90 10.75
C GLY A 336 -25.61 -12.20 10.16
N PHE A 337 -24.32 -12.51 10.37
CA PHE A 337 -23.82 -13.88 10.28
C PHE A 337 -24.15 -14.61 11.58
N GLU A 338 -24.63 -15.85 11.49
CA GLU A 338 -24.92 -16.69 12.67
C GLU A 338 -23.63 -17.19 13.33
N THR A 339 -22.68 -17.59 12.50
CA THR A 339 -21.35 -18.08 12.93
C THR A 339 -20.27 -17.34 12.16
N ILE A 340 -19.23 -16.93 12.87
CA ILE A 340 -18.03 -16.30 12.33
C ILE A 340 -16.84 -17.18 12.71
N ARG A 341 -15.87 -17.32 11.79
CA ARG A 341 -14.66 -18.11 12.02
C ARG A 341 -13.41 -17.25 12.02
N ILE A 342 -12.48 -17.58 12.89
CA ILE A 342 -11.13 -16.98 12.92
C ILE A 342 -10.12 -18.09 12.70
N CYS A 343 -9.23 -17.94 11.72
CA CYS A 343 -8.11 -18.87 11.56
C CYS A 343 -7.05 -18.59 12.63
N THR A 344 -6.76 -19.58 13.44
CA THR A 344 -5.84 -19.51 14.58
C THR A 344 -4.52 -20.24 14.36
N GLY A 345 -4.38 -20.96 13.25
CA GLY A 345 -3.19 -21.72 12.85
C GLY A 345 -3.44 -22.47 11.56
N TYR A 346 -2.47 -23.24 11.13
CA TYR A 346 -2.61 -24.13 9.96
C TYR A 346 -2.15 -25.55 10.30
N THR A 347 -2.55 -26.49 9.46
CA THR A 347 -1.85 -27.78 9.34
C THR A 347 -1.16 -27.82 7.98
N LEU A 348 0.10 -28.22 7.95
CA LEU A 348 0.88 -28.48 6.75
C LEU A 348 1.27 -29.95 6.71
N ASP A 349 0.78 -30.68 5.71
CA ASP A 349 1.00 -32.13 5.57
C ASP A 349 0.62 -32.95 6.82
N GLY A 350 -0.38 -32.45 7.58
CA GLY A 350 -0.90 -33.06 8.80
C GLY A 350 -0.28 -32.55 10.11
N GLU A 351 0.83 -31.79 10.04
CA GLU A 351 1.48 -31.23 11.21
C GLU A 351 1.01 -29.80 11.49
N PRO A 352 0.75 -29.43 12.75
CA PRO A 352 0.31 -28.09 13.10
C PRO A 352 1.45 -27.06 12.96
N ILE A 353 1.15 -25.90 12.38
CA ILE A 353 2.07 -24.76 12.30
C ILE A 353 1.33 -23.47 12.66
N ASP A 354 2.05 -22.49 13.21
CA ASP A 354 1.53 -21.21 13.69
C ASP A 354 2.03 -20.00 12.89
N TYR A 355 2.52 -20.24 11.69
CA TYR A 355 3.01 -19.23 10.74
C TYR A 355 2.70 -19.64 9.30
N LEU A 356 2.71 -18.70 8.36
CA LEU A 356 2.64 -19.01 6.93
C LEU A 356 4.06 -19.28 6.41
N PRO A 357 4.32 -20.47 5.81
CA PRO A 357 5.63 -20.78 5.21
C PRO A 357 6.02 -19.78 4.10
N ALA A 358 7.33 -19.64 3.86
CA ALA A 358 7.81 -18.76 2.78
C ALA A 358 7.61 -19.36 1.37
N ASN A 359 7.59 -20.70 1.27
CA ASN A 359 7.47 -21.40 -0.01
C ASN A 359 6.02 -21.45 -0.51
N ALA A 360 5.78 -21.00 -1.75
CA ALA A 360 4.44 -20.91 -2.33
C ALA A 360 3.71 -22.27 -2.42
N GLN A 361 4.43 -23.38 -2.68
CA GLN A 361 3.83 -24.71 -2.71
C GLN A 361 3.42 -25.18 -1.29
N GLU A 362 4.18 -24.84 -0.27
CA GLU A 362 3.80 -25.10 1.12
C GLU A 362 2.61 -24.25 1.53
N GLN A 363 2.62 -22.96 1.19
CA GLN A 363 1.47 -22.06 1.42
C GLN A 363 0.18 -22.62 0.81
N ALA A 364 0.25 -23.17 -0.40
CA ALA A 364 -0.90 -23.76 -1.08
C ALA A 364 -1.42 -25.07 -0.43
N ARG A 365 -0.60 -25.73 0.39
CA ARG A 365 -1.00 -26.94 1.14
C ARG A 365 -1.41 -26.65 2.58
N CYS A 366 -1.25 -25.40 3.03
CA CYS A 366 -1.73 -25.01 4.36
C CYS A 366 -3.25 -25.15 4.45
N VAL A 367 -3.71 -25.92 5.42
CA VAL A 367 -5.14 -26.07 5.75
C VAL A 367 -5.42 -25.24 6.99
N PRO A 368 -6.34 -24.27 6.95
CA PRO A 368 -6.61 -23.42 8.09
C PRO A 368 -7.31 -24.17 9.23
N VAL A 369 -6.90 -23.88 10.45
CA VAL A 369 -7.55 -24.32 11.68
C VAL A 369 -8.39 -23.17 12.21
N TYR A 370 -9.68 -23.40 12.38
CA TYR A 370 -10.63 -22.37 12.76
C TYR A 370 -11.10 -22.51 14.20
N GLU A 371 -11.21 -21.36 14.86
CA GLU A 371 -12.06 -21.14 16.03
C GLU A 371 -13.40 -20.58 15.55
N GLU A 372 -14.51 -21.16 16.02
CA GLU A 372 -15.86 -20.69 15.73
C GLU A 372 -16.35 -19.77 16.85
N MET A 373 -17.01 -18.68 16.47
CA MET A 373 -17.64 -17.73 17.36
C MET A 373 -19.09 -17.49 16.92
N ASP A 374 -19.97 -17.24 17.88
CA ASP A 374 -21.31 -16.76 17.57
C ASP A 374 -21.21 -15.40 16.88
N GLY A 375 -21.95 -15.21 15.82
CA GLY A 375 -22.17 -13.92 15.21
C GLY A 375 -23.08 -13.02 16.06
N TRP A 376 -23.60 -11.98 15.49
CA TRP A 376 -24.47 -11.05 16.22
C TRP A 376 -25.72 -10.67 15.44
N GLU A 377 -26.79 -10.46 16.20
CA GLU A 377 -27.99 -9.79 15.73
C GLU A 377 -27.82 -8.27 15.88
N GLY A 378 -28.50 -7.50 15.04
CA GLY A 378 -28.40 -6.05 14.99
C GLY A 378 -27.32 -5.59 14.01
N THR A 379 -26.93 -4.33 14.14
CA THR A 379 -25.96 -3.71 13.22
C THR A 379 -24.84 -3.03 13.97
N THR A 380 -23.66 -3.07 13.39
CA THR A 380 -22.49 -2.28 13.81
C THR A 380 -22.35 -0.99 13.00
N VAL A 381 -23.15 -0.84 11.92
CA VAL A 381 -23.09 0.32 11.00
C VAL A 381 -23.34 1.62 11.77
N GLY A 382 -22.41 2.56 11.63
CA GLY A 382 -22.53 3.90 12.20
C GLY A 382 -22.24 3.99 13.70
N ALA A 383 -21.85 2.89 14.36
CA ALA A 383 -21.47 2.93 15.78
C ALA A 383 -20.21 3.80 15.97
N ARG A 384 -20.25 4.69 16.96
CA ARG A 384 -19.17 5.64 17.31
C ARG A 384 -18.62 5.43 18.72
N SER A 385 -19.21 4.50 19.45
CA SER A 385 -18.78 4.09 20.78
C SER A 385 -18.92 2.60 20.99
N TRP A 386 -18.17 2.04 21.95
CA TRP A 386 -18.28 0.63 22.34
C TRP A 386 -19.69 0.23 22.80
N ALA A 387 -20.40 1.16 23.43
CA ALA A 387 -21.74 0.91 23.96
C ALA A 387 -22.80 0.71 22.86
N GLU A 388 -22.53 1.14 21.64
CA GLU A 388 -23.41 0.99 20.48
C GLU A 388 -23.19 -0.34 19.75
N LEU A 389 -22.08 -1.04 20.03
CA LEU A 389 -21.78 -2.32 19.39
C LEU A 389 -22.53 -3.49 20.04
N PRO A 390 -23.01 -4.47 19.26
CA PRO A 390 -23.49 -5.74 19.80
C PRO A 390 -22.42 -6.44 20.65
N ALA A 391 -22.83 -7.08 21.74
CA ALA A 391 -21.89 -7.73 22.66
C ALA A 391 -21.00 -8.79 21.99
N GLN A 392 -21.51 -9.53 21.03
CA GLN A 392 -20.73 -10.53 20.29
C GLN A 392 -19.72 -9.87 19.34
N ALA A 393 -20.06 -8.70 18.74
CA ALA A 393 -19.11 -7.94 17.95
C ALA A 393 -17.92 -7.47 18.82
N ILE A 394 -18.18 -7.02 20.05
CA ILE A 394 -17.13 -6.67 21.02
C ILE A 394 -16.27 -7.89 21.36
N LYS A 395 -16.88 -9.06 21.61
CA LYS A 395 -16.13 -10.31 21.87
C LYS A 395 -15.25 -10.69 20.67
N TYR A 396 -15.76 -10.56 19.45
CA TYR A 396 -14.99 -10.82 18.23
C TYR A 396 -13.76 -9.91 18.13
N ILE A 397 -13.94 -8.59 18.36
CA ILE A 397 -12.84 -7.63 18.34
C ILE A 397 -11.78 -7.98 19.41
N ARG A 398 -12.22 -8.30 20.63
CA ARG A 398 -11.31 -8.68 21.72
C ARG A 398 -10.59 -9.98 21.44
N ARG A 399 -11.27 -10.93 20.82
CA ARG A 399 -10.64 -12.19 20.43
C ARG A 399 -9.57 -12.00 19.37
N ILE A 400 -9.80 -11.09 18.40
CA ILE A 400 -8.78 -10.70 17.44
C ILE A 400 -7.54 -10.13 18.16
N GLU A 401 -7.73 -9.17 19.09
CA GLU A 401 -6.61 -8.58 19.86
C GLU A 401 -5.76 -9.65 20.56
N GLU A 402 -6.41 -10.61 21.20
CA GLU A 402 -5.74 -11.71 21.89
C GLU A 402 -4.92 -12.59 20.93
N LEU A 403 -5.54 -12.98 19.80
CA LEU A 403 -4.92 -13.91 18.84
C LEU A 403 -3.76 -13.29 18.06
N ILE A 404 -3.85 -12.00 17.75
CA ILE A 404 -2.78 -11.30 17.01
C ILE A 404 -1.75 -10.64 17.92
N GLU A 405 -1.95 -10.67 19.24
CA GLU A 405 -1.06 -10.06 20.25
C GLU A 405 -0.81 -8.56 20.03
N CYS A 406 -1.82 -7.85 19.49
CA CYS A 406 -1.73 -6.44 19.16
C CYS A 406 -3.05 -5.73 19.48
N PRO A 407 -3.03 -4.57 20.16
CA PRO A 407 -4.26 -3.87 20.53
C PRO A 407 -4.96 -3.24 19.33
N VAL A 408 -6.29 -3.18 19.40
CA VAL A 408 -7.11 -2.41 18.45
C VAL A 408 -7.09 -0.94 18.86
N ALA A 409 -6.50 -0.09 18.03
CA ALA A 409 -6.43 1.36 18.22
C ALA A 409 -7.68 2.07 17.71
N SER A 410 -8.37 1.52 16.71
CA SER A 410 -9.64 2.05 16.22
C SER A 410 -10.48 0.97 15.50
N VAL A 411 -11.80 1.18 15.48
CA VAL A 411 -12.75 0.32 14.75
C VAL A 411 -13.56 1.20 13.80
N SER A 412 -13.48 0.90 12.51
CA SER A 412 -14.29 1.55 11.47
C SER A 412 -15.56 0.74 11.22
N THR A 413 -16.71 1.36 11.40
CA THR A 413 -18.03 0.73 11.42
C THR A 413 -18.86 1.04 10.17
N SER A 414 -18.36 1.88 9.25
CA SER A 414 -18.95 2.16 7.94
C SER A 414 -17.91 2.82 7.02
N PRO A 415 -18.22 3.07 5.73
CA PRO A 415 -17.36 3.87 4.85
C PRO A 415 -17.20 5.33 5.28
N GLU A 416 -18.14 5.89 6.02
CA GLU A 416 -18.16 7.30 6.44
C GLU A 416 -17.04 7.60 7.42
N ARG A 417 -16.39 8.78 7.24
CA ARG A 417 -15.22 9.19 8.05
C ARG A 417 -15.51 9.20 9.55
N GLU A 418 -16.66 9.74 9.94
CA GLU A 418 -17.05 9.93 11.35
C GLU A 418 -17.44 8.61 12.05
N ASP A 419 -17.76 7.56 11.29
CA ASP A 419 -18.18 6.27 11.83
C ASP A 419 -16.94 5.43 12.20
N THR A 420 -16.26 5.91 13.24
CA THR A 420 -15.04 5.30 13.75
C THR A 420 -15.02 5.39 15.28
N ILE A 421 -14.83 4.26 15.94
CA ILE A 421 -14.59 4.18 17.37
C ILE A 421 -13.08 4.33 17.58
N LEU A 422 -12.64 5.44 18.17
CA LEU A 422 -11.25 5.67 18.51
C LEU A 422 -10.96 5.11 19.92
N VAL A 423 -10.03 4.16 20.02
CA VAL A 423 -9.60 3.54 21.28
C VAL A 423 -8.29 4.16 21.75
N ARG A 424 -7.37 4.35 20.82
CA ARG A 424 -6.08 4.99 21.09
C ARG A 424 -5.74 5.95 19.96
N ASP A 425 -5.37 7.17 20.33
CA ASP A 425 -4.90 8.16 19.36
C ASP A 425 -3.47 7.84 18.91
N PRO A 426 -3.21 7.54 17.62
CA PRO A 426 -1.87 7.25 17.15
C PRO A 426 -0.88 8.43 17.27
N PHE A 427 -1.39 9.68 17.36
CA PHE A 427 -0.57 10.88 17.55
C PHE A 427 -0.44 11.30 19.03
N ALA A 428 -1.12 10.63 19.96
CA ALA A 428 -0.88 10.85 21.38
C ALA A 428 0.43 10.18 21.81
N ASP A 429 1.22 10.89 22.63
CA ASP A 429 2.47 10.37 23.23
C ASP A 429 2.20 9.26 24.26
#